data_012ac70cbe83d2ccf27b2d32a8f48444
#
_entry.id   012ac70cbe83d2ccf27b2d32a8f48444
#
_cell.length_a   1.000
_cell.length_b   1.000
_cell.length_c   1.000
_cell.angle_alpha   90.00
_cell.angle_beta   90.00
_cell.angle_gamma   90.00
#
_symmetry.space_group_name_H-M   'P 1'
#
loop_
_entity.id
_entity.type
_entity.pdbx_description
1 polymer ?
#
loop_
_entity_poly.entity_id
_entity_poly.type
_entity_poly.pdbx_seq_one_letter_code
_entity_poly.pdbx_strand_id
1 'polypeptide(L)'
;MILIKRYGFPLLLSLALYTAVYFLFGNGSPYLGIALALSVILSYVIRICDDIGDYEKDRAQGQAPIRKSILVVMMVAALSVFGILTLVAKAYIMLISPTVILLQFLIKDKYRDIIKPLFLPAIVVALVLSFFTPNFWLFVTVPILIISDVILIVFKRRRRDL
;
A
#
# COMPACT_ATOMS: atom_id res chain seq x y z
N MET A 1 20.27 -9.00 -5.79
CA MET A 1 19.38 -10.07 -5.27
C MET A 1 18.55 -9.64 -4.06
N ILE A 2 19.10 -8.88 -3.10
CA ILE A 2 18.38 -8.41 -1.89
C ILE A 2 17.19 -7.51 -2.22
N LEU A 3 17.32 -6.58 -3.16
CA LEU A 3 16.25 -5.67 -3.58
C LEU A 3 15.05 -6.40 -4.17
N ILE A 4 15.28 -7.40 -5.01
CA ILE A 4 14.18 -8.19 -5.63
C ILE A 4 13.41 -8.95 -4.55
N LYS A 5 14.11 -9.57 -3.59
CA LYS A 5 13.45 -10.27 -2.47
C LYS A 5 12.64 -9.31 -1.58
N ARG A 6 13.21 -8.13 -1.26
CA ARG A 6 12.58 -7.17 -0.35
C ARG A 6 11.35 -6.48 -0.97
N TYR A 7 11.38 -6.21 -2.28
CA TYR A 7 10.29 -5.54 -2.99
C TYR A 7 9.41 -6.47 -3.82
N GLY A 8 9.77 -7.75 -3.95
CA GLY A 8 8.95 -8.73 -4.67
C GLY A 8 7.63 -9.07 -3.96
N PHE A 9 7.64 -9.09 -2.62
CA PHE A 9 6.42 -9.33 -1.85
C PHE A 9 5.33 -8.26 -2.08
N PRO A 10 5.63 -6.94 -2.09
CA PRO A 10 4.65 -5.93 -2.46
C PRO A 10 4.06 -6.13 -3.86
N LEU A 11 4.87 -6.60 -4.82
CA LEU A 11 4.38 -6.92 -6.16
C LEU A 11 3.37 -8.06 -6.13
N LEU A 12 3.69 -9.16 -5.46
CA LEU A 12 2.78 -10.31 -5.32
C LEU A 12 1.49 -9.91 -4.58
N LEU A 13 1.62 -9.12 -3.51
CA LEU A 13 0.47 -8.62 -2.76
C LEU A 13 -0.44 -7.75 -3.63
N SER A 14 0.12 -6.84 -4.43
CA SER A 14 -0.67 -5.98 -5.31
C SER A 14 -1.34 -6.78 -6.43
N LEU A 15 -0.68 -7.79 -6.97
CA LEU A 15 -1.27 -8.68 -7.97
C LEU A 15 -2.43 -9.48 -7.37
N ALA A 16 -2.26 -10.05 -6.16
CA ALA A 16 -3.31 -10.79 -5.46
C ALA A 16 -4.50 -9.89 -5.12
N LEU A 17 -4.24 -8.70 -4.55
CA LEU A 17 -5.25 -7.70 -4.21
C LEU A 17 -6.03 -7.28 -5.47
N TYR A 18 -5.31 -6.95 -6.53
CA TYR A 18 -5.92 -6.53 -7.78
C TYR A 18 -6.79 -7.65 -8.40
N THR A 19 -6.28 -8.88 -8.40
CA THR A 19 -7.04 -10.04 -8.88
C THR A 19 -8.34 -10.20 -8.09
N ALA A 20 -8.27 -10.11 -6.76
CA ALA A 20 -9.46 -10.17 -5.90
C ALA A 20 -10.45 -9.03 -6.20
N VAL A 21 -9.96 -7.79 -6.32
CA VAL A 21 -10.80 -6.62 -6.67
C VAL A 21 -11.44 -6.80 -8.04
N TYR A 22 -10.70 -7.30 -9.03
CA TYR A 22 -11.24 -7.55 -10.36
C TYR A 22 -12.36 -8.61 -10.35
N PHE A 23 -12.18 -9.74 -9.66
CA PHE A 23 -13.22 -10.76 -9.58
C PHE A 23 -14.46 -10.30 -8.81
N LEU A 24 -14.29 -9.46 -7.80
CA LEU A 24 -15.41 -8.98 -6.99
C LEU A 24 -16.18 -7.81 -7.63
N PHE A 25 -15.52 -6.96 -8.41
CA PHE A 25 -16.08 -5.69 -8.85
C PHE A 25 -15.91 -5.40 -10.35
N GLY A 26 -15.00 -6.08 -11.04
CA GLY A 26 -14.46 -5.63 -12.32
C GLY A 26 -15.32 -5.80 -13.55
N ASN A 27 -16.18 -6.81 -13.61
CA ASN A 27 -17.10 -7.08 -14.73
C ASN A 27 -16.56 -6.68 -16.14
N GLY A 28 -15.27 -6.97 -16.43
CA GLY A 28 -14.66 -6.65 -17.71
C GLY A 28 -14.24 -5.18 -17.90
N SER A 29 -13.98 -4.46 -16.82
CA SER A 29 -13.54 -3.06 -16.86
C SER A 29 -12.33 -2.85 -17.80
N PRO A 30 -12.39 -1.87 -18.74
CA PRO A 30 -11.28 -1.54 -19.65
C PRO A 30 -10.08 -0.89 -18.93
N TYR A 31 -10.25 -0.47 -17.69
CA TYR A 31 -9.22 0.20 -16.90
C TYR A 31 -8.27 -0.75 -16.17
N LEU A 32 -8.32 -2.03 -16.52
CA LEU A 32 -7.52 -3.12 -15.96
C LEU A 32 -6.05 -2.76 -15.76
N GLY A 33 -5.37 -2.33 -16.81
CA GLY A 33 -3.93 -2.04 -16.79
C GLY A 33 -3.57 -0.86 -15.89
N ILE A 34 -4.40 0.20 -15.91
CA ILE A 34 -4.15 1.40 -15.11
C ILE A 34 -4.39 1.11 -13.62
N ALA A 35 -5.48 0.43 -13.29
CA ALA A 35 -5.78 0.05 -11.91
C ALA A 35 -4.66 -0.86 -11.33
N LEU A 36 -4.16 -1.81 -12.13
CA LEU A 36 -3.02 -2.65 -11.76
C LEU A 36 -1.77 -1.81 -11.52
N ALA A 37 -1.40 -0.93 -12.45
CA ALA A 37 -0.22 -0.08 -12.32
C ALA A 37 -0.29 0.79 -11.05
N LEU A 38 -1.43 1.42 -10.78
CA LEU A 38 -1.65 2.24 -9.59
C LEU A 38 -1.52 1.42 -8.30
N SER A 39 -2.11 0.22 -8.23
CA SER A 39 -2.01 -0.63 -7.05
C SER A 39 -0.59 -1.16 -6.81
N VAL A 40 0.15 -1.49 -7.87
CA VAL A 40 1.58 -1.86 -7.78
C VAL A 40 2.39 -0.71 -7.21
N ILE A 41 2.24 0.52 -7.75
CA ILE A 41 2.98 1.69 -7.28
C ILE A 41 2.67 1.97 -5.80
N LEU A 42 1.40 1.92 -5.38
CA LEU A 42 1.01 2.12 -3.99
C LEU A 42 1.61 1.06 -3.05
N SER A 43 1.67 -0.21 -3.48
CA SER A 43 2.31 -1.27 -2.71
C SER A 43 3.82 -1.01 -2.51
N TYR A 44 4.50 -0.48 -3.54
CA TYR A 44 5.88 -0.02 -3.40
C TYR A 44 6.01 1.18 -2.47
N VAL A 45 5.10 2.16 -2.56
CA VAL A 45 5.08 3.32 -1.66
C VAL A 45 4.93 2.86 -0.21
N ILE A 46 4.00 1.95 0.10
CA ILE A 46 3.84 1.39 1.45
C ILE A 46 5.16 0.80 1.93
N ARG A 47 5.81 -0.02 1.11
CA ARG A 47 7.07 -0.68 1.48
C ARG A 47 8.22 0.30 1.70
N ILE A 48 8.36 1.29 0.83
CA ILE A 48 9.38 2.34 0.96
C ILE A 48 9.12 3.16 2.23
N CYS A 49 7.87 3.49 2.52
CA CYS A 49 7.48 4.21 3.73
C CYS A 49 7.84 3.43 5.01
N ASP A 50 7.62 2.11 5.02
CA ASP A 50 8.05 1.26 6.13
C ASP A 50 9.57 1.28 6.30
N ASP A 51 10.32 1.14 5.20
CA ASP A 51 11.79 1.16 5.23
C ASP A 51 12.35 2.53 5.66
N ILE A 52 11.69 3.64 5.34
CA ILE A 52 12.06 4.99 5.84
C ILE A 52 11.74 5.11 7.33
N GLY A 53 10.59 4.63 7.76
CA GLY A 53 10.13 4.69 9.15
C GLY A 53 11.00 3.87 10.12
N ASP A 54 11.42 2.69 9.69
CA ASP A 54 12.25 1.78 10.49
C ASP A 54 13.76 1.95 10.23
N TYR A 55 14.17 2.96 9.43
CA TYR A 55 15.54 3.10 8.92
C TYR A 55 16.62 3.10 10.01
N GLU A 56 16.47 3.91 11.06
CA GLU A 56 17.48 4.03 12.12
C GLU A 56 17.61 2.72 12.91
N LYS A 57 16.49 2.03 13.12
CA LYS A 57 16.46 0.73 13.78
C LYS A 57 17.15 -0.34 12.93
N ASP A 58 16.80 -0.42 11.63
CA ASP A 58 17.41 -1.37 10.69
C ASP A 58 18.91 -1.10 10.52
N ARG A 59 19.32 0.17 10.53
CA ARG A 59 20.72 0.58 10.46
C ARG A 59 21.49 0.14 11.70
N ALA A 60 20.94 0.32 12.88
CA ALA A 60 21.58 -0.10 14.14
C ALA A 60 21.77 -1.64 14.19
N GLN A 61 20.90 -2.40 13.52
CA GLN A 61 20.97 -3.85 13.40
C GLN A 61 21.80 -4.34 12.19
N GLY A 62 22.40 -3.44 11.42
CA GLY A 62 23.14 -3.78 10.18
C GLY A 62 22.25 -4.29 9.04
N GLN A 63 20.94 -4.07 9.12
CA GLN A 63 19.95 -4.57 8.16
C GLN A 63 19.46 -3.51 7.17
N ALA A 64 19.89 -2.26 7.27
CA ALA A 64 19.48 -1.20 6.36
C ALA A 64 19.95 -1.50 4.92
N PRO A 65 19.04 -1.68 3.95
CA PRO A 65 19.41 -2.18 2.62
C PRO A 65 19.99 -1.09 1.72
N ILE A 66 19.57 0.16 1.91
CA ILE A 66 19.85 1.30 1.03
C ILE A 66 19.95 2.57 1.89
N ARG A 67 20.65 3.61 1.39
CA ARG A 67 20.72 4.91 2.06
C ARG A 67 19.33 5.56 2.13
N LYS A 68 19.00 6.19 3.26
CA LYS A 68 17.72 6.85 3.49
C LYS A 68 17.35 7.89 2.40
N SER A 69 18.37 8.64 1.92
CA SER A 69 18.16 9.61 0.83
C SER A 69 17.68 8.96 -0.46
N ILE A 70 18.18 7.77 -0.79
CA ILE A 70 17.75 7.02 -1.98
C ILE A 70 16.30 6.55 -1.81
N LEU A 71 15.92 6.06 -0.61
CA LEU A 71 14.53 5.68 -0.33
C LEU A 71 13.57 6.87 -0.50
N VAL A 72 13.94 8.06 -0.02
CA VAL A 72 13.15 9.28 -0.20
C VAL A 72 12.99 9.64 -1.68
N VAL A 73 14.07 9.58 -2.47
CA VAL A 73 14.02 9.84 -3.92
C VAL A 73 13.11 8.82 -4.61
N MET A 74 13.23 7.53 -4.28
CA MET A 74 12.37 6.48 -4.82
C MET A 74 10.90 6.72 -4.47
N MET A 75 10.59 7.13 -3.25
CA MET A 75 9.23 7.47 -2.81
C MET A 75 8.66 8.64 -3.62
N VAL A 76 9.42 9.74 -3.74
CA VAL A 76 9.01 10.92 -4.52
C VAL A 76 8.78 10.55 -5.98
N ALA A 77 9.69 9.79 -6.61
CA ALA A 77 9.52 9.32 -7.97
C ALA A 77 8.26 8.46 -8.15
N ALA A 78 8.03 7.50 -7.25
CA ALA A 78 6.84 6.64 -7.29
C ALA A 78 5.55 7.44 -7.14
N LEU A 79 5.51 8.40 -6.20
CA LEU A 79 4.35 9.28 -6.01
C LEU A 79 4.12 10.22 -7.20
N SER A 80 5.18 10.70 -7.86
CA SER A 80 5.06 11.52 -9.07
C SER A 80 4.45 10.73 -10.22
N VAL A 81 4.94 9.51 -10.47
CA VAL A 81 4.38 8.61 -11.50
C VAL A 81 2.94 8.26 -11.18
N PHE A 82 2.63 7.96 -9.91
CA PHE A 82 1.28 7.70 -9.45
C PHE A 82 0.36 8.89 -9.72
N GLY A 83 0.79 10.10 -9.37
CA GLY A 83 0.02 11.33 -9.60
C GLY A 83 -0.26 11.56 -11.09
N ILE A 84 0.74 11.41 -11.95
CA ILE A 84 0.58 11.56 -13.41
C ILE A 84 -0.44 10.53 -13.94
N LEU A 85 -0.31 9.25 -13.57
CA LEU A 85 -1.24 8.21 -14.01
C LEU A 85 -2.68 8.48 -13.51
N THR A 86 -2.82 8.94 -12.27
CA THR A 86 -4.10 9.30 -11.68
C THR A 86 -4.78 10.47 -12.42
N LEU A 87 -3.99 11.49 -12.80
CA LEU A 87 -4.49 12.64 -13.57
C LEU A 87 -4.90 12.21 -14.99
N VAL A 88 -4.05 11.44 -15.68
CA VAL A 88 -4.33 10.94 -17.04
C VAL A 88 -5.60 10.07 -17.05
N ALA A 89 -5.75 9.21 -16.04
CA ALA A 89 -6.91 8.34 -15.90
C ALA A 89 -8.16 9.05 -15.36
N LYS A 90 -8.06 10.33 -14.94
CA LYS A 90 -9.12 11.09 -14.24
C LYS A 90 -9.63 10.39 -12.96
N ALA A 91 -8.78 9.56 -12.35
CA ALA A 91 -9.09 8.74 -11.18
C ALA A 91 -8.75 9.48 -9.87
N TYR A 92 -9.22 10.71 -9.68
CA TYR A 92 -8.82 11.60 -8.58
C TYR A 92 -9.05 11.01 -7.19
N ILE A 93 -10.04 10.12 -7.04
CA ILE A 93 -10.33 9.42 -5.78
C ILE A 93 -9.13 8.57 -5.33
N MET A 94 -8.31 8.10 -6.28
CA MET A 94 -7.09 7.35 -5.96
C MET A 94 -6.08 8.14 -5.12
N LEU A 95 -6.14 9.49 -5.11
CA LEU A 95 -5.26 10.33 -4.29
C LEU A 95 -5.51 10.17 -2.78
N ILE A 96 -6.65 9.62 -2.39
CA ILE A 96 -6.94 9.29 -0.98
C ILE A 96 -5.92 8.25 -0.46
N SER A 97 -5.56 7.26 -1.27
CA SER A 97 -4.69 6.16 -0.86
C SER A 97 -3.29 6.62 -0.43
N PRO A 98 -2.50 7.36 -1.25
CA PRO A 98 -1.20 7.84 -0.82
C PRO A 98 -1.31 8.83 0.35
N THR A 99 -2.39 9.61 0.45
CA THR A 99 -2.62 10.52 1.58
C THR A 99 -2.71 9.72 2.88
N VAL A 100 -3.51 8.64 2.92
CA VAL A 100 -3.62 7.76 4.09
C VAL A 100 -2.28 7.09 4.42
N ILE A 101 -1.52 6.62 3.41
CA ILE A 101 -0.21 6.01 3.62
C ILE A 101 0.79 7.02 4.20
N LEU A 102 0.79 8.27 3.72
CA LEU A 102 1.73 9.30 4.17
C LEU A 102 1.38 9.86 5.56
N LEU A 103 0.13 9.73 6.02
CA LEU A 103 -0.27 10.11 7.38
C LEU A 103 0.57 9.44 8.46
N GLN A 104 1.14 8.24 8.20
CA GLN A 104 2.01 7.57 9.15
C GLN A 104 3.24 8.39 9.58
N PHE A 105 3.72 9.33 8.74
CA PHE A 105 4.85 10.20 9.08
C PHE A 105 4.48 11.38 9.97
N LEU A 106 3.19 11.74 10.01
CA LEU A 106 2.65 12.82 10.85
C LEU A 106 2.30 12.31 12.26
N ILE A 107 2.21 11.00 12.43
CA ILE A 107 1.77 10.37 13.66
C ILE A 107 2.95 9.82 14.44
N LYS A 108 2.91 10.02 15.79
CA LYS A 108 3.93 9.47 16.68
C LYS A 108 4.03 7.96 16.52
N ASP A 109 5.23 7.40 16.62
CA ASP A 109 5.54 5.97 16.44
C ASP A 109 4.60 5.04 17.21
N LYS A 110 4.19 5.46 18.42
CA LYS A 110 3.26 4.70 19.26
C LYS A 110 1.91 4.40 18.59
N TYR A 111 1.43 5.31 17.71
CA TYR A 111 0.12 5.19 17.07
C TYR A 111 0.20 4.77 15.61
N ARG A 112 1.40 4.58 15.06
CA ARG A 112 1.62 4.20 13.66
C ARG A 112 0.93 2.88 13.32
N ASP A 113 0.96 1.91 14.22
CA ASP A 113 0.33 0.59 14.03
C ASP A 113 -1.20 0.66 13.93
N ILE A 114 -1.84 1.77 14.38
CA ILE A 114 -3.29 1.97 14.27
C ILE A 114 -3.70 2.34 12.83
N ILE A 115 -2.81 3.01 12.10
CA ILE A 115 -3.12 3.49 10.73
C ILE A 115 -2.79 2.45 9.68
N LYS A 116 -1.77 1.62 9.90
CA LYS A 116 -1.36 0.59 8.91
C LYS A 116 -2.51 -0.28 8.40
N PRO A 117 -3.47 -0.74 9.25
CA PRO A 117 -4.63 -1.50 8.77
C PRO A 117 -5.56 -0.77 7.80
N LEU A 118 -5.41 0.55 7.67
CA LEU A 118 -6.22 1.35 6.74
C LEU A 118 -5.60 1.45 5.33
N PHE A 119 -4.36 1.02 5.12
CA PHE A 119 -3.68 1.17 3.83
C PHE A 119 -4.33 0.35 2.73
N LEU A 120 -4.50 -0.96 2.93
CA LEU A 120 -5.12 -1.84 1.94
C LEU A 120 -6.60 -1.47 1.69
N PRO A 121 -7.43 -1.28 2.74
CA PRO A 121 -8.79 -0.77 2.53
C PRO A 121 -8.86 0.54 1.75
N ALA A 122 -7.97 1.49 2.02
CA ALA A 122 -7.94 2.76 1.28
C ALA A 122 -7.65 2.55 -0.22
N ILE A 123 -6.74 1.62 -0.56
CA ILE A 123 -6.46 1.26 -1.96
C ILE A 123 -7.69 0.61 -2.60
N VAL A 124 -8.30 -0.37 -1.94
CA VAL A 124 -9.48 -1.08 -2.48
C VAL A 124 -10.65 -0.13 -2.70
N VAL A 125 -10.98 0.69 -1.70
CA VAL A 125 -12.08 1.67 -1.81
C VAL A 125 -11.81 2.65 -2.96
N ALA A 126 -10.60 3.20 -3.04
CA ALA A 126 -10.25 4.15 -4.09
C ALA A 126 -10.27 3.52 -5.48
N LEU A 127 -9.80 2.26 -5.64
CA LEU A 127 -9.87 1.50 -6.89
C LEU A 127 -11.32 1.28 -7.33
N VAL A 128 -12.16 0.78 -6.40
CA VAL A 128 -13.56 0.50 -6.72
C VAL A 128 -14.30 1.77 -7.11
N LEU A 129 -14.16 2.85 -6.34
CA LEU A 129 -14.83 4.11 -6.63
C LEU A 129 -14.30 4.81 -7.89
N SER A 130 -13.07 4.53 -8.31
CA SER A 130 -12.45 5.15 -9.50
C SER A 130 -12.73 4.40 -10.80
N PHE A 131 -12.78 3.06 -10.77
CA PHE A 131 -12.77 2.24 -11.97
C PHE A 131 -13.87 1.20 -12.06
N PHE A 132 -14.56 0.92 -10.97
CA PHE A 132 -15.56 -0.15 -10.88
C PHE A 132 -16.87 0.37 -10.30
N THR A 133 -17.94 -0.40 -10.48
CA THR A 133 -19.21 -0.08 -9.86
C THR A 133 -19.22 -0.56 -8.41
N PRO A 134 -19.40 0.31 -7.41
CA PRO A 134 -19.52 -0.10 -6.02
C PRO A 134 -20.74 -1.00 -5.83
N ASN A 135 -20.57 -2.07 -5.08
CA ASN A 135 -21.64 -3.02 -4.76
C ASN A 135 -21.57 -3.46 -3.29
N PHE A 136 -22.48 -4.33 -2.88
CA PHE A 136 -22.54 -4.85 -1.50
C PHE A 136 -21.21 -5.46 -1.02
N TRP A 137 -20.42 -6.08 -1.90
CA TRP A 137 -19.15 -6.71 -1.56
C TRP A 137 -18.12 -5.72 -1.03
N LEU A 138 -18.22 -4.43 -1.36
CA LEU A 138 -17.34 -3.40 -0.79
C LEU A 138 -17.53 -3.31 0.74
N PHE A 139 -18.76 -3.37 1.23
CA PHE A 139 -19.07 -3.33 2.65
C PHE A 139 -18.58 -4.57 3.41
N VAL A 140 -18.39 -5.69 2.73
CA VAL A 140 -17.86 -6.94 3.30
C VAL A 140 -16.34 -6.98 3.23
N THR A 141 -15.77 -6.61 2.08
CA THR A 141 -14.33 -6.70 1.82
C THR A 141 -13.51 -5.75 2.70
N VAL A 142 -13.99 -4.52 2.89
CA VAL A 142 -13.27 -3.50 3.67
C VAL A 142 -13.06 -3.93 5.14
N PRO A 143 -14.09 -4.34 5.89
CA PRO A 143 -13.89 -4.85 7.26
C PRO A 143 -12.98 -6.07 7.33
N ILE A 144 -13.08 -7.01 6.37
CA ILE A 144 -12.22 -8.20 6.33
C ILE A 144 -10.74 -7.79 6.18
N LEU A 145 -10.44 -6.85 5.29
CA LEU A 145 -9.06 -6.35 5.11
C LEU A 145 -8.54 -5.68 6.39
N ILE A 146 -9.35 -4.84 7.04
CA ILE A 146 -8.96 -4.20 8.31
C ILE A 146 -8.66 -5.26 9.38
N ILE A 147 -9.55 -6.23 9.56
CA ILE A 147 -9.40 -7.29 10.57
C ILE A 147 -8.14 -8.13 10.28
N SER A 148 -7.92 -8.53 9.02
CA SER A 148 -6.77 -9.33 8.63
C SER A 148 -5.45 -8.59 8.90
N ASP A 149 -5.37 -7.30 8.60
CA ASP A 149 -4.18 -6.48 8.86
C ASP A 149 -3.93 -6.27 10.35
N VAL A 150 -4.99 -6.04 11.13
CA VAL A 150 -4.89 -5.96 12.61
C VAL A 150 -4.34 -7.27 13.17
N ILE A 151 -4.86 -8.41 12.74
CA ILE A 151 -4.38 -9.74 13.16
C ILE A 151 -2.90 -9.90 12.82
N LEU A 152 -2.48 -9.57 11.59
CA LEU A 152 -1.08 -9.67 11.17
C LEU A 152 -0.16 -8.79 12.02
N ILE A 153 -0.58 -7.56 12.34
CA ILE A 153 0.19 -6.64 13.19
C ILE A 153 0.34 -7.20 14.61
N VAL A 154 -0.74 -7.72 15.19
CA VAL A 154 -0.72 -8.33 16.53
C VAL A 154 0.21 -9.55 16.57
N PHE A 155 0.12 -10.44 15.57
CA PHE A 155 1.03 -11.59 15.46
C PHE A 155 2.49 -11.18 15.32
N LYS A 156 2.79 -10.17 14.48
CA LYS A 156 4.14 -9.66 14.28
C LYS A 156 4.70 -9.05 15.57
N ARG A 157 3.87 -8.38 16.37
CA ARG A 157 4.25 -7.81 17.66
C ARG A 157 4.60 -8.90 18.67
N ARG A 158 3.76 -9.92 18.83
CA ARG A 158 4.03 -11.06 19.75
C ARG A 158 5.34 -11.78 19.44
N ARG A 159 5.72 -11.92 18.15
CA ARG A 159 6.99 -12.55 17.76
C ARG A 159 8.23 -11.70 18.07
N ARG A 160 8.06 -10.40 18.32
CA ARG A 160 9.18 -9.52 18.68
C ARG A 160 9.42 -9.47 20.18
N ASP A 161 8.42 -9.84 20.97
CA ASP A 161 8.46 -9.83 22.43
C ASP A 161 8.89 -11.21 23.00
N LEU A 162 9.11 -12.21 22.13
CA LEU A 162 9.70 -13.53 22.40
C LEU A 162 11.14 -13.59 21.89
#